data_37006f84773ed75dfe6c4f87dcc899d1
#
_entry.id   37006f84773ed75dfe6c4f87dcc899d1
#
_cell.length_a   1.000
_cell.length_b   1.000
_cell.length_c   1.000
_cell.angle_alpha   90.00
_cell.angle_beta   90.00
_cell.angle_gamma   90.00
#
_symmetry.space_group_name_H-M   'P 1'
#
loop_
_entity.id
_entity.type
_entity.pdbx_description
1 polymer ?
#
loop_
_entity_poly.entity_id
_entity_poly.type
_entity_poly.pdbx_seq_one_letter_code
_entity_poly.pdbx_strand_id
1 'polypeptide(L)'
;MVGWLSTETGFRAIGQTGAVTVETDDWERARPVHELPATVSTGATGRCRRLSVNAPVAADPEPSDTQTLTTTTSPTLTLRFSSAGAVTTDGDGATVSFQTPSPVSIGVSERVHRPEPLTVPPSPAGIATAVTAAGDRLPDGPERSFPALRPAVPRIEFDASATRDDDDTRPIQFTVPDELESVLVAAPLAYYLGASLTVGASRPRIEIPALEFSLPFTPLPAFASETAATLQRLVALDSAARRVEGERLDDAPLAALELTPDHVTAVEPSVRYATFLDADQPAATTWHRSTYVEPTIERARILPALLDQLSLVYPAEATAVSPQELLESALEDFFRGVVSVTPLAPELGVGVSHGWLADGAVVDAFKTTPAAYDNATERTDDAETLRLTIVSNDPEMDEELALAETYRNRTNAVSTEIEIHESLTTGELARVFERPQTYVHYVGHCEEAGLRCPDGHLSASSLSRSGARAFFLNACGSYREGETLVEKGSVAGAVTLDAVLNEQAATVGQAFGTLLAAGYSVRRALALARRRVPMGRDYAAVGDATVRITPSVGDAPLLVVEPRGDEFAIRYEVAPESGGTYRDPFTGRHRRRGAWQTTVVDRARLRSVLEGRGIPVEFDGSFRWSGELAADLRSQGL
;
A
#
# COMPACT_ATOMS: atom_id res chain seq x y z
N MET A 1 -2.31 -11.24 2.50
CA MET A 1 -1.44 -10.17 3.09
C MET A 1 -1.21 -10.53 4.54
N VAL A 2 0.04 -10.53 5.00
CA VAL A 2 0.36 -10.91 6.39
C VAL A 2 0.30 -9.67 7.29
N GLY A 3 -0.42 -9.75 8.39
CA GLY A 3 -0.37 -8.78 9.48
C GLY A 3 0.90 -9.00 10.31
N TRP A 4 1.64 -7.93 10.58
CA TRP A 4 2.83 -7.96 11.43
C TRP A 4 2.63 -7.02 12.60
N LEU A 5 2.63 -7.56 13.81
CA LEU A 5 2.41 -6.83 15.05
C LEU A 5 3.65 -6.92 15.94
N SER A 6 4.05 -5.79 16.52
CA SER A 6 5.04 -5.79 17.62
C SER A 6 4.27 -5.97 18.92
N THR A 7 4.62 -6.99 19.70
CA THR A 7 4.09 -7.25 21.05
C THR A 7 5.03 -6.67 22.11
N GLU A 8 4.68 -6.76 23.39
CA GLU A 8 5.57 -6.34 24.50
C GLU A 8 6.86 -7.16 24.56
N THR A 9 6.77 -8.45 24.20
CA THR A 9 7.88 -9.40 24.32
C THR A 9 8.46 -9.84 22.98
N GLY A 10 7.98 -9.30 21.84
CA GLY A 10 8.47 -9.72 20.53
C GLY A 10 7.58 -9.32 19.37
N PHE A 11 7.19 -10.30 18.54
CA PHE A 11 6.43 -10.07 17.31
C PHE A 11 5.40 -11.17 17.11
N ARG A 12 4.34 -10.82 16.37
CA ARG A 12 3.36 -11.78 15.90
C ARG A 12 3.03 -11.56 14.44
N ALA A 13 3.13 -12.62 13.67
CA ALA A 13 2.70 -12.68 12.29
C ALA A 13 1.32 -13.34 12.24
N ILE A 14 0.36 -12.66 11.61
CA ILE A 14 -1.01 -13.16 11.48
C ILE A 14 -1.35 -13.22 10.00
N GLY A 15 -1.75 -14.38 9.53
CA GLY A 15 -2.20 -14.64 8.18
C GLY A 15 -3.64 -15.12 8.13
N GLN A 16 -4.11 -15.43 6.93
CA GLN A 16 -5.47 -15.92 6.69
C GLN A 16 -5.76 -17.27 7.36
N THR A 17 -4.73 -18.10 7.57
CA THR A 17 -4.86 -19.48 8.03
C THR A 17 -4.33 -19.72 9.43
N GLY A 18 -3.73 -18.72 10.07
CA GLY A 18 -3.15 -18.86 11.39
C GLY A 18 -2.26 -17.70 11.82
N ALA A 19 -1.59 -17.89 12.95
CA ALA A 19 -0.64 -16.92 13.48
C ALA A 19 0.61 -17.62 14.03
N VAL A 20 1.76 -16.93 13.92
CA VAL A 20 3.04 -17.35 14.49
C VAL A 20 3.57 -16.24 15.39
N THR A 21 3.92 -16.59 16.63
CA THR A 21 4.47 -15.65 17.60
C THR A 21 5.99 -15.87 17.74
N VAL A 22 6.71 -14.77 17.83
CA VAL A 22 8.15 -14.73 18.11
C VAL A 22 8.34 -13.95 19.40
N GLU A 23 8.82 -14.59 20.44
CA GLU A 23 9.22 -13.93 21.68
C GLU A 23 10.72 -13.69 21.68
N THR A 24 11.15 -12.55 22.19
CA THR A 24 12.57 -12.15 22.22
C THR A 24 12.94 -11.56 23.57
N ASP A 25 14.16 -11.86 24.03
CA ASP A 25 14.77 -11.20 25.18
C ASP A 25 15.69 -10.08 24.66
N ASP A 26 15.55 -8.86 25.20
CA ASP A 26 16.42 -7.70 24.91
C ASP A 26 16.48 -7.33 23.42
N TRP A 27 15.34 -7.26 22.74
CA TRP A 27 15.30 -6.90 21.33
C TRP A 27 15.71 -5.44 21.08
N GLU A 28 16.81 -5.27 20.36
CA GLU A 28 17.25 -3.97 19.84
C GLU A 28 17.20 -3.96 18.32
N ARG A 29 16.50 -2.99 17.72
CA ARG A 29 16.54 -2.81 16.26
C ARG A 29 17.97 -2.58 15.79
N ALA A 30 18.38 -3.28 14.75
CA ALA A 30 19.69 -3.15 14.13
C ALA A 30 19.59 -3.17 12.62
N ARG A 31 20.66 -2.71 11.96
CA ARG A 31 20.76 -2.90 10.51
C ARG A 31 20.80 -4.39 10.18
N PRO A 32 20.20 -4.80 9.05
CA PRO A 32 20.26 -6.18 8.59
C PRO A 32 21.73 -6.63 8.45
N VAL A 33 22.01 -7.81 8.93
CA VAL A 33 23.30 -8.50 8.74
C VAL A 33 23.09 -9.76 7.89
N HIS A 34 21.91 -10.36 8.00
CA HIS A 34 21.53 -11.55 7.27
C HIS A 34 20.40 -11.20 6.30
N GLU A 35 20.61 -11.46 5.01
CA GLU A 35 19.60 -11.25 3.98
C GLU A 35 18.45 -12.25 4.13
N LEU A 36 17.23 -11.78 3.89
CA LEU A 36 16.03 -12.61 3.83
C LEU A 36 15.71 -12.96 2.37
N PRO A 37 14.98 -14.05 2.08
CA PRO A 37 14.46 -14.32 0.73
C PRO A 37 13.52 -13.19 0.26
N ALA A 38 13.50 -12.92 -1.03
CA ALA A 38 12.60 -11.91 -1.60
C ALA A 38 11.11 -12.29 -1.54
N THR A 39 10.82 -13.57 -1.28
CA THR A 39 9.46 -14.08 -1.03
C THR A 39 8.84 -13.58 0.29
N VAL A 40 9.65 -12.99 1.17
CA VAL A 40 9.19 -12.40 2.42
C VAL A 40 8.33 -11.15 2.13
N SER A 41 7.17 -11.07 2.74
CA SER A 41 6.24 -9.93 2.59
C SER A 41 6.54 -8.81 3.58
N THR A 42 6.98 -9.16 4.78
CA THR A 42 7.30 -8.22 5.87
C THR A 42 8.29 -8.87 6.84
N GLY A 43 8.90 -8.08 7.73
CA GLY A 43 9.82 -8.62 8.71
C GLY A 43 10.40 -7.60 9.67
N ALA A 44 11.38 -8.05 10.47
CA ALA A 44 12.13 -7.23 11.40
C ALA A 44 13.60 -7.66 11.44
N THR A 45 14.50 -6.71 11.68
CA THR A 45 15.92 -6.98 11.92
C THR A 45 16.36 -6.34 13.21
N GLY A 46 17.16 -7.05 13.99
CA GLY A 46 17.60 -6.58 15.29
C GLY A 46 18.67 -7.47 15.91
N ARG A 47 18.94 -7.24 17.18
CA ARG A 47 19.80 -8.08 18.03
C ARG A 47 19.03 -8.55 19.24
N CYS A 48 19.25 -9.80 19.64
CA CYS A 48 18.71 -10.37 20.86
C CYS A 48 19.63 -11.45 21.42
N ARG A 49 19.44 -11.83 22.69
CA ARG A 49 20.13 -12.98 23.30
C ARG A 49 19.34 -14.26 23.14
N ARG A 50 18.03 -14.16 23.08
CA ARG A 50 17.15 -15.31 22.93
C ARG A 50 15.96 -14.95 22.07
N LEU A 51 15.55 -15.93 21.29
CA LEU A 51 14.37 -15.83 20.45
C LEU A 51 13.65 -17.17 20.48
N SER A 52 12.34 -17.17 20.72
CA SER A 52 11.51 -18.36 20.73
C SER A 52 10.37 -18.22 19.74
N VAL A 53 10.10 -19.28 18.98
CA VAL A 53 9.01 -19.35 17.98
C VAL A 53 8.04 -20.42 18.42
N ASN A 54 6.76 -20.12 18.47
CA ASN A 54 5.68 -21.03 18.88
C ASN A 54 5.10 -21.81 17.69
N ALA A 55 5.93 -22.30 16.79
CA ALA A 55 5.50 -23.10 15.65
C ALA A 55 6.59 -24.12 15.28
N PRO A 56 6.25 -25.30 14.77
CA PRO A 56 7.20 -26.27 14.28
C PRO A 56 8.09 -25.68 13.19
N VAL A 57 9.39 -25.93 13.26
CA VAL A 57 10.40 -25.40 12.34
C VAL A 57 11.14 -26.50 11.61
N ALA A 58 11.56 -26.20 10.39
CA ALA A 58 12.56 -26.93 9.62
C ALA A 58 13.86 -26.12 9.60
N ALA A 59 14.99 -26.77 9.84
CA ALA A 59 16.31 -26.18 9.69
C ALA A 59 16.86 -26.49 8.28
N ASP A 60 17.50 -25.49 7.68
CA ASP A 60 18.21 -25.70 6.43
C ASP A 60 19.53 -26.44 6.73
N PRO A 61 19.80 -27.58 6.09
CA PRO A 61 20.97 -28.40 6.39
C PRO A 61 22.28 -27.88 5.78
N GLU A 62 22.27 -26.75 5.06
CA GLU A 62 23.50 -26.25 4.43
C GLU A 62 24.50 -25.71 5.47
N PRO A 63 25.78 -26.14 5.39
CA PRO A 63 26.82 -25.63 6.26
C PRO A 63 27.23 -24.21 5.81
N SER A 64 26.64 -23.22 6.42
CA SER A 64 26.98 -21.80 6.20
C SER A 64 27.26 -21.09 7.52
N ASP A 65 27.92 -19.94 7.46
CA ASP A 65 28.09 -19.07 8.63
C ASP A 65 26.74 -18.50 9.15
N THR A 66 25.68 -18.67 8.36
CA THR A 66 24.31 -18.26 8.65
C THR A 66 23.41 -19.49 8.72
N GLN A 67 22.65 -19.62 9.82
CA GLN A 67 21.59 -20.62 9.94
C GLN A 67 20.26 -20.03 9.53
N THR A 68 19.43 -20.87 8.89
CA THR A 68 18.05 -20.54 8.52
C THR A 68 17.09 -21.52 9.20
N LEU A 69 16.09 -20.98 9.90
CA LEU A 69 14.95 -21.75 10.39
C LEU A 69 13.68 -21.24 9.73
N THR A 70 12.88 -22.14 9.25
CA THR A 70 11.61 -21.82 8.59
C THR A 70 10.47 -22.57 9.26
N THR A 71 9.39 -21.89 9.64
CA THR A 71 8.21 -22.58 10.18
C THR A 71 7.49 -23.37 9.09
N THR A 72 6.93 -24.51 9.47
CA THR A 72 6.15 -25.37 8.56
C THR A 72 4.67 -25.00 8.51
N THR A 73 4.28 -23.97 9.24
CA THR A 73 2.90 -23.44 9.33
C THR A 73 2.70 -22.24 8.38
N SER A 74 1.44 -21.84 8.17
CA SER A 74 1.10 -20.59 7.49
C SER A 74 0.47 -19.60 8.51
N PRO A 75 0.93 -18.36 8.57
CA PRO A 75 1.99 -17.77 7.74
C PRO A 75 3.35 -18.41 8.02
N THR A 76 4.21 -18.45 7.00
CA THR A 76 5.56 -19.00 7.11
C THR A 76 6.52 -17.94 7.63
N LEU A 77 7.20 -18.25 8.73
CA LEU A 77 8.24 -17.41 9.32
C LEU A 77 9.61 -17.96 8.95
N THR A 78 10.48 -17.09 8.47
CA THR A 78 11.89 -17.38 8.18
C THR A 78 12.79 -16.60 9.11
N LEU A 79 13.65 -17.29 9.85
CA LEU A 79 14.66 -16.71 10.73
C LEU A 79 16.04 -16.93 10.11
N ARG A 80 16.85 -15.87 10.06
CA ARG A 80 18.27 -15.98 9.69
C ARG A 80 19.15 -15.37 10.79
N PHE A 81 20.17 -16.10 11.20
CA PHE A 81 21.10 -15.73 12.28
C PHE A 81 22.46 -16.44 12.11
N SER A 82 23.48 -15.99 12.83
CA SER A 82 24.82 -16.58 12.75
C SER A 82 24.85 -18.02 13.29
N SER A 83 25.75 -18.84 12.77
CA SER A 83 25.98 -20.23 13.20
C SER A 83 26.36 -20.39 14.68
N ALA A 84 26.71 -19.29 15.38
CA ALA A 84 26.96 -19.28 16.82
C ALA A 84 25.67 -19.43 17.69
N GLY A 85 24.48 -19.37 17.07
CA GLY A 85 23.21 -19.60 17.76
C GLY A 85 22.98 -21.07 18.07
N ALA A 86 22.70 -21.40 19.34
CA ALA A 86 22.28 -22.74 19.74
C ALA A 86 20.77 -22.89 19.56
N VAL A 87 20.35 -23.85 18.75
CA VAL A 87 18.95 -24.14 18.45
C VAL A 87 18.48 -25.31 19.30
N THR A 88 17.35 -25.15 19.97
CA THR A 88 16.63 -26.25 20.66
C THR A 88 15.19 -26.29 20.15
N THR A 89 14.70 -27.47 19.80
CA THR A 89 13.32 -27.70 19.32
C THR A 89 12.59 -28.62 20.29
N ASP A 90 11.33 -28.37 20.56
CA ASP A 90 10.47 -29.16 21.46
C ASP A 90 9.28 -29.82 20.76
N GLY A 91 9.26 -29.82 19.44
CA GLY A 91 8.17 -30.38 18.61
C GLY A 91 7.09 -29.38 18.24
N ASP A 92 6.72 -28.46 19.14
CA ASP A 92 5.72 -27.41 18.94
C ASP A 92 6.36 -26.06 18.65
N GLY A 93 7.69 -25.94 18.83
CA GLY A 93 8.40 -24.69 18.66
C GLY A 93 9.91 -24.82 18.57
N ALA A 94 10.58 -23.69 18.49
CA ALA A 94 12.03 -23.60 18.50
C ALA A 94 12.53 -22.41 19.34
N THR A 95 13.64 -22.62 20.01
CA THR A 95 14.35 -21.53 20.72
C THR A 95 15.77 -21.42 20.19
N VAL A 96 16.17 -20.20 19.85
CA VAL A 96 17.54 -19.85 19.47
C VAL A 96 18.16 -19.03 20.60
N SER A 97 19.34 -19.41 21.07
CA SER A 97 20.04 -18.74 22.15
C SER A 97 21.47 -18.37 21.76
N PHE A 98 21.91 -17.18 22.15
CA PHE A 98 23.25 -16.66 21.90
C PHE A 98 23.95 -16.31 23.19
N GLN A 99 25.27 -16.45 23.23
CA GLN A 99 26.08 -16.03 24.39
C GLN A 99 26.08 -14.50 24.58
N THR A 100 26.03 -13.76 23.50
CA THR A 100 25.94 -12.29 23.45
C THR A 100 24.83 -11.86 22.50
N PRO A 101 24.24 -10.65 22.67
CA PRO A 101 23.23 -10.16 21.73
C PRO A 101 23.73 -10.23 20.29
N SER A 102 23.11 -11.07 19.47
CA SER A 102 23.54 -11.38 18.10
C SER A 102 22.51 -10.92 17.08
N PRO A 103 22.94 -10.56 15.85
CA PRO A 103 22.04 -10.14 14.79
C PRO A 103 21.09 -11.27 14.37
N VAL A 104 19.82 -10.93 14.22
CA VAL A 104 18.77 -11.81 13.72
C VAL A 104 17.94 -11.06 12.68
N SER A 105 17.63 -11.72 11.57
CA SER A 105 16.64 -11.27 10.59
C SER A 105 15.43 -12.18 10.65
N ILE A 106 14.24 -11.59 10.78
CA ILE A 106 12.98 -12.29 10.88
C ILE A 106 12.16 -11.86 9.66
N GLY A 107 11.72 -12.81 8.85
CA GLY A 107 10.87 -12.56 7.68
C GLY A 107 9.60 -13.39 7.73
N VAL A 108 8.53 -12.88 7.16
CA VAL A 108 7.24 -13.57 7.08
C VAL A 108 6.72 -13.56 5.66
N SER A 109 6.28 -14.70 5.21
CA SER A 109 5.58 -14.89 3.93
C SER A 109 4.28 -15.67 4.13
N GLU A 110 3.34 -15.47 3.23
CA GLU A 110 2.11 -16.24 3.18
C GLU A 110 1.68 -16.42 1.74
N ARG A 111 1.32 -17.65 1.38
CA ARG A 111 0.62 -17.92 0.13
C ARG A 111 -0.85 -17.58 0.30
N VAL A 112 -1.29 -16.51 -0.35
CA VAL A 112 -2.71 -16.14 -0.36
C VAL A 112 -3.49 -17.17 -1.15
N HIS A 113 -4.39 -17.88 -0.48
CA HIS A 113 -5.35 -18.76 -1.18
C HIS A 113 -6.41 -17.87 -1.85
N ARG A 114 -6.51 -17.99 -3.17
CA ARG A 114 -7.52 -17.26 -3.94
C ARG A 114 -8.75 -18.13 -4.10
N PRO A 115 -9.93 -17.62 -3.74
CA PRO A 115 -11.18 -18.33 -3.93
C PRO A 115 -11.53 -18.43 -5.42
N GLU A 116 -12.39 -19.40 -5.77
CA GLU A 116 -12.95 -19.54 -7.11
C GLU A 116 -13.65 -18.24 -7.53
N PRO A 117 -13.56 -17.83 -8.81
CA PRO A 117 -14.23 -16.64 -9.31
C PRO A 117 -15.76 -16.71 -9.14
N LEU A 118 -16.36 -15.54 -8.99
CA LEU A 118 -17.81 -15.38 -9.01
C LEU A 118 -18.26 -15.04 -10.43
N THR A 119 -19.02 -15.93 -11.06
CA THR A 119 -19.58 -15.69 -12.38
C THR A 119 -20.94 -15.07 -12.29
N VAL A 120 -21.11 -13.86 -12.83
CA VAL A 120 -22.36 -13.07 -12.75
C VAL A 120 -22.70 -12.42 -14.11
N PRO A 121 -23.96 -12.05 -14.36
CA PRO A 121 -24.31 -11.29 -15.54
C PRO A 121 -23.60 -9.93 -15.58
N PRO A 122 -23.23 -9.40 -16.77
CA PRO A 122 -22.61 -8.06 -16.92
C PRO A 122 -23.66 -6.94 -16.78
N SER A 123 -24.16 -6.78 -15.57
CA SER A 123 -25.23 -5.82 -15.25
C SER A 123 -25.08 -5.28 -13.82
N PRO A 124 -25.69 -4.12 -13.48
CA PRO A 124 -25.71 -3.61 -12.12
C PRO A 124 -26.18 -4.67 -11.10
N ALA A 125 -27.24 -5.40 -11.43
CA ALA A 125 -27.77 -6.47 -10.57
C ALA A 125 -26.77 -7.63 -10.38
N GLY A 126 -26.05 -8.03 -11.45
CA GLY A 126 -25.02 -9.08 -11.36
C GLY A 126 -23.86 -8.64 -10.44
N ILE A 127 -23.39 -7.40 -10.56
CA ILE A 127 -22.35 -6.85 -9.70
C ILE A 127 -22.82 -6.75 -8.26
N ALA A 128 -24.07 -6.33 -8.02
CA ALA A 128 -24.66 -6.32 -6.69
C ALA A 128 -24.69 -7.73 -6.05
N THR A 129 -25.00 -8.76 -6.83
CA THR A 129 -24.92 -10.17 -6.41
C THR A 129 -23.49 -10.57 -6.03
N ALA A 130 -22.48 -10.17 -6.82
CA ALA A 130 -21.09 -10.47 -6.50
C ALA A 130 -20.62 -9.79 -5.20
N VAL A 131 -21.00 -8.54 -4.97
CA VAL A 131 -20.74 -7.81 -3.71
C VAL A 131 -21.36 -8.52 -2.52
N THR A 132 -22.61 -8.93 -2.67
CA THR A 132 -23.35 -9.69 -1.68
C THR A 132 -22.62 -10.98 -1.31
N ALA A 133 -22.25 -11.80 -2.30
CA ALA A 133 -21.51 -13.05 -2.09
C ALA A 133 -20.10 -12.82 -1.48
N ALA A 134 -19.46 -11.70 -1.80
CA ALA A 134 -18.20 -11.31 -1.17
C ALA A 134 -18.38 -10.99 0.33
N GLY A 135 -19.45 -10.28 0.69
CA GLY A 135 -19.77 -9.93 2.07
C GLY A 135 -19.99 -11.14 2.98
N ASP A 136 -20.50 -12.26 2.46
CA ASP A 136 -20.69 -13.52 3.20
C ASP A 136 -19.39 -14.11 3.71
N ARG A 137 -18.33 -13.87 3.00
CA ARG A 137 -17.01 -14.40 3.33
C ARG A 137 -16.31 -13.61 4.42
N LEU A 138 -16.85 -12.44 4.79
CA LEU A 138 -16.25 -11.58 5.81
C LEU A 138 -16.76 -11.99 7.20
N PRO A 139 -15.97 -12.73 8.03
CA PRO A 139 -16.40 -13.21 9.32
C PRO A 139 -16.80 -12.08 10.26
N ASP A 140 -17.65 -12.37 11.24
CA ASP A 140 -17.96 -11.45 12.32
C ASP A 140 -16.90 -11.53 13.45
N GLY A 141 -15.66 -11.22 13.11
CA GLY A 141 -14.52 -11.30 13.99
C GLY A 141 -13.57 -10.10 13.85
N PRO A 142 -12.38 -10.16 14.43
CA PRO A 142 -11.35 -9.14 14.25
C PRO A 142 -10.94 -8.97 12.78
N GLU A 143 -11.20 -9.94 11.93
CA GLU A 143 -10.93 -9.96 10.50
C GLU A 143 -11.55 -8.73 9.79
N ARG A 144 -12.73 -8.29 10.21
CA ARG A 144 -13.37 -7.10 9.63
C ARG A 144 -12.51 -5.85 9.74
N SER A 145 -11.87 -5.66 10.89
CA SER A 145 -11.08 -4.46 11.20
C SER A 145 -9.62 -4.54 10.75
N PHE A 146 -9.11 -5.76 10.50
CA PHE A 146 -7.72 -6.00 10.14
C PHE A 146 -7.61 -6.53 8.70
N PRO A 147 -7.14 -5.70 7.75
CA PRO A 147 -7.06 -6.10 6.34
C PRO A 147 -6.28 -7.41 6.11
N ALA A 148 -5.21 -7.63 6.89
CA ALA A 148 -4.39 -8.83 6.77
C ALA A 148 -5.12 -10.13 7.13
N LEU A 149 -6.19 -10.06 7.91
CA LEU A 149 -7.00 -11.20 8.33
C LEU A 149 -8.21 -11.43 7.42
N ARG A 150 -8.54 -10.48 6.55
CA ARG A 150 -9.70 -10.62 5.67
C ARG A 150 -9.46 -11.74 4.65
N PRO A 151 -10.44 -12.62 4.43
CA PRO A 151 -10.37 -13.56 3.34
C PRO A 151 -10.34 -12.79 2.01
N ALA A 152 -9.56 -13.29 1.05
CA ALA A 152 -9.48 -12.67 -0.27
C ALA A 152 -10.85 -12.64 -0.96
N VAL A 153 -11.22 -11.53 -1.55
CA VAL A 153 -12.46 -11.39 -2.30
C VAL A 153 -12.32 -12.12 -3.64
N PRO A 154 -13.30 -12.99 -4.02
CA PRO A 154 -13.29 -13.68 -5.29
C PRO A 154 -13.22 -12.72 -6.47
N ARG A 155 -12.51 -13.08 -7.54
CA ARG A 155 -12.59 -12.36 -8.81
C ARG A 155 -14.01 -12.40 -9.38
N ILE A 156 -14.39 -11.38 -10.14
CA ILE A 156 -15.66 -11.33 -10.85
C ILE A 156 -15.40 -11.70 -12.32
N GLU A 157 -16.12 -12.70 -12.79
CA GLU A 157 -16.19 -13.08 -14.19
C GLU A 157 -17.60 -12.80 -14.73
N PHE A 158 -17.68 -12.26 -15.94
CA PHE A 158 -18.96 -11.91 -16.55
C PHE A 158 -19.39 -12.97 -17.55
N ASP A 159 -20.60 -13.51 -17.35
CA ASP A 159 -21.29 -14.40 -18.28
C ASP A 159 -22.77 -14.01 -18.35
N ALA A 160 -23.21 -13.61 -19.54
CA ALA A 160 -24.62 -13.22 -19.76
C ALA A 160 -25.63 -14.37 -19.53
N SER A 161 -25.16 -15.61 -19.52
CA SER A 161 -25.98 -16.81 -19.25
C SER A 161 -26.06 -17.17 -17.77
N ALA A 162 -25.26 -16.55 -16.90
CA ALA A 162 -25.28 -16.81 -15.47
C ALA A 162 -26.65 -16.47 -14.88
N THR A 163 -27.17 -17.37 -14.07
CA THR A 163 -28.45 -17.19 -13.37
C THR A 163 -28.21 -16.59 -11.99
N ARG A 164 -29.07 -15.69 -11.58
CA ARG A 164 -29.06 -15.11 -10.24
C ARG A 164 -29.87 -16.01 -9.30
N ASP A 165 -29.36 -16.23 -8.09
CA ASP A 165 -30.13 -16.77 -6.99
C ASP A 165 -30.75 -15.57 -6.23
N ASP A 166 -32.07 -15.41 -6.35
CA ASP A 166 -32.80 -14.25 -5.80
C ASP A 166 -33.30 -14.47 -4.35
N ASP A 167 -33.04 -15.63 -3.76
CA ASP A 167 -33.57 -15.99 -2.42
C ASP A 167 -32.60 -15.55 -1.30
N ASP A 168 -32.28 -14.26 -1.24
CA ASP A 168 -31.41 -13.69 -0.23
C ASP A 168 -32.18 -13.12 0.95
N THR A 169 -32.19 -13.84 2.06
CA THR A 169 -32.92 -13.53 3.32
C THR A 169 -32.02 -12.85 4.37
N ARG A 170 -30.98 -12.14 3.98
CA ARG A 170 -30.07 -11.51 4.94
C ARG A 170 -30.75 -10.47 5.82
N PRO A 171 -30.30 -10.35 7.10
CA PRO A 171 -30.93 -9.42 8.05
C PRO A 171 -30.75 -7.95 7.64
N ILE A 172 -29.64 -7.62 6.97
CA ILE A 172 -29.34 -6.26 6.50
C ILE A 172 -29.51 -6.20 4.99
N GLN A 173 -30.37 -5.32 4.53
CA GLN A 173 -30.69 -5.11 3.12
C GLN A 173 -30.21 -3.71 2.70
N PHE A 174 -29.51 -3.61 1.58
CA PHE A 174 -29.10 -2.35 0.99
C PHE A 174 -29.64 -2.28 -0.43
N THR A 175 -30.61 -1.44 -0.66
CA THR A 175 -31.25 -1.29 -1.98
C THR A 175 -30.85 0.04 -2.60
N VAL A 176 -30.41 0.01 -3.86
CA VAL A 176 -29.96 1.19 -4.62
C VAL A 176 -30.68 1.32 -5.95
N PRO A 177 -30.62 2.47 -6.64
CA PRO A 177 -31.10 2.58 -8.04
C PRO A 177 -30.44 1.56 -8.97
N ASP A 178 -31.14 1.17 -10.02
CA ASP A 178 -30.61 0.24 -11.05
C ASP A 178 -29.64 0.95 -12.00
N GLU A 179 -28.55 1.44 -11.42
CA GLU A 179 -27.48 2.18 -12.06
C GLU A 179 -26.14 1.64 -11.58
N LEU A 180 -25.23 1.36 -12.50
CA LEU A 180 -23.92 0.80 -12.16
C LEU A 180 -23.14 1.68 -11.18
N GLU A 181 -23.23 3.00 -11.35
CA GLU A 181 -22.57 3.97 -10.48
C GLU A 181 -23.04 3.87 -9.02
N SER A 182 -24.37 3.77 -8.82
CA SER A 182 -24.95 3.58 -7.50
C SER A 182 -24.52 2.27 -6.83
N VAL A 183 -24.41 1.20 -7.62
CA VAL A 183 -23.92 -0.11 -7.12
C VAL A 183 -22.45 -0.03 -6.72
N LEU A 184 -21.59 0.59 -7.55
CA LEU A 184 -20.16 0.73 -7.26
C LEU A 184 -19.90 1.56 -6.00
N VAL A 185 -20.63 2.66 -5.82
CA VAL A 185 -20.55 3.52 -4.63
C VAL A 185 -21.01 2.78 -3.36
N ALA A 186 -22.09 2.00 -3.45
CA ALA A 186 -22.61 1.23 -2.32
C ALA A 186 -21.72 0.04 -1.92
N ALA A 187 -20.97 -0.52 -2.87
CA ALA A 187 -20.31 -1.81 -2.73
C ALA A 187 -19.39 -1.94 -1.49
N PRO A 188 -18.51 -0.99 -1.15
CA PRO A 188 -17.64 -1.10 0.03
C PRO A 188 -18.44 -1.16 1.35
N LEU A 189 -19.50 -0.38 1.45
CA LEU A 189 -20.36 -0.36 2.63
C LEU A 189 -21.19 -1.65 2.73
N ALA A 190 -21.79 -2.11 1.62
CA ALA A 190 -22.54 -3.35 1.56
C ALA A 190 -21.67 -4.56 1.94
N TYR A 191 -20.46 -4.64 1.36
CA TYR A 191 -19.46 -5.67 1.68
C TYR A 191 -19.13 -5.69 3.17
N TYR A 192 -18.82 -4.52 3.74
CA TYR A 192 -18.44 -4.42 5.16
C TYR A 192 -19.57 -4.80 6.10
N LEU A 193 -20.79 -4.43 5.78
CA LEU A 193 -21.99 -4.81 6.57
C LEU A 193 -22.35 -6.29 6.42
N GLY A 194 -21.90 -6.96 5.35
CA GLY A 194 -22.44 -8.26 4.94
C GLY A 194 -23.90 -8.15 4.50
N ALA A 195 -24.27 -7.01 3.90
CA ALA A 195 -25.63 -6.73 3.49
C ALA A 195 -25.98 -7.40 2.15
N SER A 196 -27.26 -7.73 1.96
CA SER A 196 -27.80 -8.03 0.63
C SER A 196 -27.88 -6.74 -0.18
N LEU A 197 -27.05 -6.60 -1.20
CA LEU A 197 -27.09 -5.47 -2.12
C LEU A 197 -28.03 -5.78 -3.29
N THR A 198 -29.07 -4.97 -3.45
CA THR A 198 -30.07 -5.14 -4.51
C THR A 198 -30.31 -3.83 -5.27
N VAL A 199 -30.77 -3.95 -6.51
CA VAL A 199 -31.11 -2.80 -7.36
C VAL A 199 -32.62 -2.67 -7.55
N GLY A 200 -33.09 -1.47 -7.92
CA GLY A 200 -34.49 -1.20 -8.25
C GLY A 200 -35.19 -0.19 -7.34
N ALA A 201 -34.53 0.36 -6.33
CA ALA A 201 -35.09 1.44 -5.53
C ALA A 201 -34.99 2.80 -6.26
N SER A 202 -35.90 3.72 -5.98
CA SER A 202 -35.80 5.11 -6.46
C SER A 202 -34.79 5.95 -5.67
N ARG A 203 -34.44 5.52 -4.46
CA ARG A 203 -33.43 6.13 -3.58
C ARG A 203 -32.66 5.05 -2.84
N PRO A 204 -31.34 5.24 -2.63
CA PRO A 204 -30.57 4.30 -1.85
C PRO A 204 -31.06 4.26 -0.39
N ARG A 205 -31.12 3.06 0.20
CA ARG A 205 -31.46 2.90 1.62
C ARG A 205 -30.94 1.59 2.18
N ILE A 206 -30.58 1.60 3.46
CA ILE A 206 -30.31 0.40 4.26
C ILE A 206 -31.55 0.10 5.10
N GLU A 207 -31.98 -1.14 5.13
CA GLU A 207 -33.10 -1.62 5.92
C GLU A 207 -32.69 -2.84 6.75
N ILE A 208 -33.18 -2.91 8.00
CA ILE A 208 -33.09 -4.08 8.88
C ILE A 208 -34.49 -4.40 9.34
N PRO A 209 -35.25 -5.17 8.54
CA PRO A 209 -36.69 -5.36 8.76
C PRO A 209 -37.07 -5.90 10.15
N ALA A 210 -36.24 -6.81 10.70
CA ALA A 210 -36.48 -7.40 12.03
C ALA A 210 -36.41 -6.36 13.18
N LEU A 211 -35.79 -5.20 12.93
CA LEU A 211 -35.64 -4.11 13.90
C LEU A 211 -36.46 -2.87 13.52
N GLU A 212 -37.27 -2.96 12.47
CA GLU A 212 -38.01 -1.81 11.91
C GLU A 212 -37.10 -0.60 11.62
N PHE A 213 -35.82 -0.87 11.33
CA PHE A 213 -34.80 0.15 11.08
C PHE A 213 -34.70 0.47 9.58
N SER A 214 -34.65 1.77 9.25
CA SER A 214 -34.42 2.23 7.87
C SER A 214 -33.58 3.50 7.86
N LEU A 215 -32.49 3.48 7.08
CA LEU A 215 -31.59 4.59 6.85
C LEU A 215 -31.62 4.97 5.37
N PRO A 216 -32.32 6.03 4.96
CA PRO A 216 -32.30 6.53 3.59
C PRO A 216 -31.03 7.36 3.33
N PHE A 217 -30.55 7.34 2.08
CA PHE A 217 -29.47 8.18 1.58
C PHE A 217 -30.00 9.17 0.54
N THR A 218 -29.28 10.29 0.40
CA THR A 218 -29.50 11.24 -0.70
C THR A 218 -29.02 10.58 -2.01
N PRO A 219 -29.70 10.77 -3.15
CA PRO A 219 -29.18 10.29 -4.45
C PRO A 219 -27.82 10.89 -4.80
N LEU A 220 -27.12 10.32 -5.81
CA LEU A 220 -25.90 10.90 -6.35
C LEU A 220 -26.08 12.38 -6.72
N PRO A 221 -25.05 13.22 -6.56
CA PRO A 221 -23.67 12.88 -6.13
C PRO A 221 -23.48 12.74 -4.60
N ALA A 222 -24.39 13.23 -3.77
CA ALA A 222 -24.26 13.23 -2.31
C ALA A 222 -24.15 11.81 -1.72
N PHE A 223 -24.76 10.82 -2.37
CA PHE A 223 -24.70 9.41 -1.97
C PHE A 223 -23.28 8.91 -1.75
N ALA A 224 -22.33 9.30 -2.57
CA ALA A 224 -20.94 8.86 -2.47
C ALA A 224 -20.28 9.35 -1.17
N SER A 225 -20.48 10.61 -0.79
CA SER A 225 -19.93 11.17 0.45
C SER A 225 -20.64 10.63 1.69
N GLU A 226 -21.95 10.43 1.64
CA GLU A 226 -22.73 9.86 2.75
C GLU A 226 -22.36 8.39 3.00
N THR A 227 -22.20 7.59 1.95
CA THR A 227 -21.76 6.19 2.04
C THR A 227 -20.35 6.09 2.60
N ALA A 228 -19.45 6.94 2.13
CA ALA A 228 -18.08 7.03 2.62
C ALA A 228 -18.03 7.37 4.12
N ALA A 229 -18.76 8.40 4.55
CA ALA A 229 -18.84 8.81 5.95
C ALA A 229 -19.41 7.70 6.84
N THR A 230 -20.43 7.00 6.35
CA THR A 230 -21.05 5.87 7.05
C THR A 230 -20.07 4.72 7.22
N LEU A 231 -19.37 4.30 6.17
CA LEU A 231 -18.36 3.25 6.24
C LEU A 231 -17.22 3.62 7.21
N GLN A 232 -16.72 4.85 7.17
CA GLN A 232 -15.67 5.32 8.07
C GLN A 232 -16.10 5.24 9.54
N ARG A 233 -17.31 5.68 9.85
CA ARG A 233 -17.90 5.59 11.19
C ARG A 233 -18.04 4.14 11.67
N LEU A 234 -18.61 3.28 10.85
CA LEU A 234 -18.79 1.86 11.17
C LEU A 234 -17.45 1.17 11.45
N VAL A 235 -16.45 1.37 10.58
CA VAL A 235 -15.12 0.77 10.77
C VAL A 235 -14.44 1.32 12.03
N ALA A 236 -14.63 2.60 12.37
CA ALA A 236 -14.07 3.18 13.58
C ALA A 236 -14.67 2.55 14.84
N LEU A 237 -16.01 2.46 14.92
CA LEU A 237 -16.72 1.87 16.04
C LEU A 237 -16.46 0.36 16.18
N ASP A 238 -16.49 -0.37 15.08
CA ASP A 238 -16.25 -1.82 15.05
C ASP A 238 -14.80 -2.15 15.45
N SER A 239 -13.82 -1.35 14.99
CA SER A 239 -12.43 -1.51 15.38
C SER A 239 -12.19 -1.20 16.87
N ALA A 240 -12.92 -0.25 17.44
CA ALA A 240 -12.83 0.05 18.87
C ALA A 240 -13.45 -1.06 19.73
N ALA A 241 -14.47 -1.77 19.20
CA ALA A 241 -15.09 -2.91 19.89
C ALA A 241 -14.20 -4.16 19.89
N ARG A 242 -13.42 -4.39 18.82
CA ARG A 242 -12.68 -5.62 18.61
C ARG A 242 -11.29 -5.55 19.22
N ARG A 243 -10.85 -6.66 19.80
CA ARG A 243 -9.47 -6.82 20.28
C ARG A 243 -8.68 -7.60 19.25
N VAL A 244 -7.45 -7.17 19.03
CA VAL A 244 -6.43 -8.00 18.42
C VAL A 244 -5.43 -8.33 19.49
N GLU A 245 -5.33 -9.60 19.87
CA GLU A 245 -4.33 -10.14 20.81
C GLU A 245 -4.36 -9.60 22.24
N GLY A 246 -5.54 -9.21 22.70
CA GLY A 246 -5.68 -8.64 24.03
C GLY A 246 -5.45 -7.13 24.11
N GLU A 247 -4.87 -6.52 23.08
CA GLU A 247 -4.75 -5.07 23.00
C GLU A 247 -5.98 -4.45 22.34
N ARG A 248 -6.48 -3.36 22.91
CA ARG A 248 -7.55 -2.53 22.36
C ARG A 248 -6.95 -1.34 21.64
N LEU A 249 -7.54 -1.02 20.51
CA LEU A 249 -7.42 0.32 19.95
C LEU A 249 -8.13 1.31 20.89
N ASP A 250 -7.95 2.61 20.62
CA ASP A 250 -8.65 3.68 21.33
C ASP A 250 -10.17 3.39 21.35
N ASP A 251 -10.75 3.22 22.54
CA ASP A 251 -12.17 2.94 22.77
C ASP A 251 -13.01 4.24 22.93
N ALA A 252 -12.39 5.41 22.81
CA ALA A 252 -13.09 6.69 22.91
C ALA A 252 -14.33 6.80 22.00
N PRO A 253 -14.35 6.27 20.76
CA PRO A 253 -15.56 6.31 19.93
C PRO A 253 -16.75 5.55 20.52
N LEU A 254 -16.52 4.40 21.19
CA LEU A 254 -17.57 3.64 21.86
C LEU A 254 -18.01 4.30 23.18
N ALA A 255 -17.05 4.82 23.95
CA ALA A 255 -17.34 5.51 25.20
C ALA A 255 -18.24 6.74 24.97
N ALA A 256 -18.08 7.43 23.86
CA ALA A 256 -18.95 8.54 23.48
C ALA A 256 -20.41 8.14 23.20
N LEU A 257 -20.66 6.84 22.92
CA LEU A 257 -21.99 6.26 22.77
C LEU A 257 -22.47 5.50 24.02
N GLU A 258 -21.72 5.62 25.13
CA GLU A 258 -21.97 4.86 26.36
C GLU A 258 -21.96 3.33 26.17
N LEU A 259 -21.24 2.85 25.13
CA LEU A 259 -21.10 1.44 24.78
C LEU A 259 -19.80 0.86 25.32
N THR A 260 -19.83 -0.40 25.74
CA THR A 260 -18.62 -1.16 26.08
C THR A 260 -18.28 -2.14 24.97
N PRO A 261 -16.99 -2.40 24.69
CA PRO A 261 -16.57 -3.37 23.69
C PRO A 261 -17.18 -4.77 23.90
N ASP A 262 -17.24 -5.23 25.15
CA ASP A 262 -17.76 -6.55 25.48
C ASP A 262 -19.26 -6.65 25.21
N HIS A 263 -20.02 -5.57 25.44
CA HIS A 263 -21.43 -5.51 25.07
C HIS A 263 -21.63 -5.54 23.56
N VAL A 264 -20.87 -4.73 22.83
CA VAL A 264 -20.95 -4.60 21.37
C VAL A 264 -20.64 -5.94 20.66
N THR A 265 -19.63 -6.67 21.13
CA THR A 265 -19.26 -7.96 20.53
C THR A 265 -20.18 -9.12 20.91
N ALA A 266 -20.97 -8.97 21.96
CA ALA A 266 -21.92 -9.99 22.42
C ALA A 266 -23.27 -9.97 21.70
N VAL A 267 -23.60 -8.87 21.01
CA VAL A 267 -24.88 -8.75 20.30
C VAL A 267 -24.79 -9.18 18.84
N GLU A 268 -25.93 -9.62 18.28
CA GLU A 268 -26.02 -10.00 16.87
C GLU A 268 -25.55 -8.85 15.94
N PRO A 269 -24.89 -9.16 14.80
CA PRO A 269 -24.37 -8.15 13.88
C PRO A 269 -25.42 -7.14 13.41
N SER A 270 -26.66 -7.59 13.13
CA SER A 270 -27.75 -6.71 12.70
C SER A 270 -28.12 -5.68 13.77
N VAL A 271 -28.16 -6.07 15.04
CA VAL A 271 -28.44 -5.16 16.17
C VAL A 271 -27.30 -4.20 16.38
N ARG A 272 -26.06 -4.70 16.36
CA ARG A 272 -24.86 -3.88 16.48
C ARG A 272 -24.79 -2.81 15.39
N TYR A 273 -24.97 -3.21 14.13
CA TYR A 273 -24.89 -2.27 13.02
C TYR A 273 -26.09 -1.31 12.97
N ALA A 274 -27.29 -1.72 13.39
CA ALA A 274 -28.40 -0.77 13.58
C ALA A 274 -27.99 0.34 14.56
N THR A 275 -27.43 -0.03 15.71
CA THR A 275 -26.95 0.93 16.73
C THR A 275 -25.87 1.87 16.18
N PHE A 276 -24.93 1.35 15.40
CA PHE A 276 -23.85 2.14 14.81
C PHE A 276 -24.32 3.06 13.67
N LEU A 277 -25.30 2.60 12.88
CA LEU A 277 -25.90 3.38 11.80
C LEU A 277 -26.75 4.55 12.33
N ASP A 278 -27.40 4.37 13.47
CA ASP A 278 -28.21 5.40 14.15
C ASP A 278 -27.36 6.42 14.94
N ALA A 279 -26.09 6.10 15.18
CA ALA A 279 -25.21 6.94 15.99
C ALA A 279 -24.88 8.28 15.31
N ASP A 280 -25.11 9.39 16.03
CA ASP A 280 -24.69 10.73 15.61
C ASP A 280 -23.21 10.96 15.98
N GLN A 281 -22.32 10.32 15.25
CA GLN A 281 -20.87 10.45 15.43
C GLN A 281 -20.22 10.99 14.15
N PRO A 282 -19.26 11.89 14.25
CA PRO A 282 -18.53 12.37 13.07
C PRO A 282 -17.76 11.22 12.41
N ALA A 283 -17.72 11.22 11.08
CA ALA A 283 -16.86 10.32 10.33
C ALA A 283 -15.39 10.56 10.69
N ALA A 284 -14.55 9.52 10.57
CA ALA A 284 -13.12 9.68 10.72
C ALA A 284 -12.59 10.68 9.68
N THR A 285 -11.72 11.60 10.10
CA THR A 285 -11.19 12.64 9.21
C THR A 285 -10.17 12.12 8.19
N THR A 286 -9.70 10.88 8.35
CA THR A 286 -8.69 10.27 7.47
C THR A 286 -9.11 8.86 7.06
N TRP A 287 -8.92 8.55 5.79
CA TRP A 287 -9.11 7.21 5.23
C TRP A 287 -7.91 6.79 4.40
N HIS A 288 -7.67 5.50 4.28
CA HIS A 288 -6.45 5.01 3.63
C HIS A 288 -6.51 5.12 2.11
N ARG A 289 -7.69 4.88 1.49
CA ARG A 289 -7.82 4.88 0.03
C ARG A 289 -9.20 5.29 -0.43
N SER A 290 -9.22 6.06 -1.52
CA SER A 290 -10.41 6.34 -2.34
C SER A 290 -10.12 6.02 -3.80
N THR A 291 -11.09 5.52 -4.52
CA THR A 291 -10.96 5.24 -5.97
C THR A 291 -12.12 5.90 -6.72
N TYR A 292 -11.76 6.63 -7.74
CA TYR A 292 -12.68 7.35 -8.62
C TYR A 292 -12.92 6.50 -9.85
N VAL A 293 -14.16 6.07 -10.06
CA VAL A 293 -14.49 5.05 -11.06
C VAL A 293 -15.45 5.61 -12.10
N GLU A 294 -15.07 5.51 -13.35
CA GLU A 294 -16.03 5.66 -14.44
C GLU A 294 -16.87 4.37 -14.56
N PRO A 295 -18.21 4.47 -14.50
CA PRO A 295 -19.07 3.31 -14.30
C PRO A 295 -19.24 2.47 -15.58
N THR A 296 -18.26 1.64 -15.90
CA THR A 296 -18.32 0.65 -16.98
C THR A 296 -18.19 -0.77 -16.42
N ILE A 297 -18.82 -1.74 -17.11
CA ILE A 297 -18.74 -3.16 -16.70
C ILE A 297 -17.29 -3.66 -16.67
N GLU A 298 -16.48 -3.24 -17.63
CA GLU A 298 -15.07 -3.61 -17.68
C GLU A 298 -14.32 -3.14 -16.43
N ARG A 299 -14.52 -1.88 -16.03
CA ARG A 299 -13.88 -1.32 -14.83
C ARG A 299 -14.42 -1.90 -13.52
N ALA A 300 -15.67 -2.35 -13.51
CA ALA A 300 -16.25 -3.02 -12.35
C ALA A 300 -15.54 -4.34 -11.99
N ARG A 301 -14.76 -4.94 -12.89
CA ARG A 301 -13.97 -6.15 -12.63
C ARG A 301 -12.94 -5.97 -11.52
N ILE A 302 -12.48 -4.76 -11.24
CA ILE A 302 -11.51 -4.50 -10.16
C ILE A 302 -12.17 -4.39 -8.78
N LEU A 303 -13.50 -4.42 -8.71
CA LEU A 303 -14.23 -4.26 -7.44
C LEU A 303 -13.72 -5.19 -6.32
N PRO A 304 -13.36 -6.46 -6.57
CA PRO A 304 -12.75 -7.32 -5.57
C PRO A 304 -11.51 -6.70 -4.89
N ALA A 305 -10.61 -6.12 -5.66
CA ALA A 305 -9.42 -5.47 -5.10
C ALA A 305 -9.75 -4.20 -4.30
N LEU A 306 -10.81 -3.48 -4.68
CA LEU A 306 -11.29 -2.31 -3.93
C LEU A 306 -11.94 -2.75 -2.60
N LEU A 307 -12.68 -3.84 -2.59
CA LEU A 307 -13.33 -4.40 -1.40
C LEU A 307 -12.29 -4.96 -0.41
N ASP A 308 -11.31 -5.72 -0.89
CA ASP A 308 -10.19 -6.22 -0.07
C ASP A 308 -9.52 -5.10 0.73
N GLN A 309 -9.37 -3.94 0.09
CA GLN A 309 -8.72 -2.78 0.69
C GLN A 309 -9.71 -1.82 1.38
N LEU A 310 -11.01 -2.09 1.35
CA LEU A 310 -12.07 -1.14 1.76
C LEU A 310 -11.83 0.26 1.17
N SER A 311 -11.54 0.33 -0.12
CA SER A 311 -11.45 1.62 -0.82
C SER A 311 -12.83 2.28 -0.83
N LEU A 312 -12.89 3.56 -0.48
CA LEU A 312 -14.09 4.36 -0.79
C LEU A 312 -14.20 4.49 -2.30
N VAL A 313 -15.41 4.45 -2.82
CA VAL A 313 -15.66 4.58 -4.25
C VAL A 313 -16.46 5.85 -4.52
N TYR A 314 -15.95 6.65 -5.45
CA TYR A 314 -16.56 7.90 -5.92
C TYR A 314 -16.73 7.86 -7.44
N PRO A 315 -17.71 8.59 -8.00
CA PRO A 315 -17.75 8.88 -9.42
C PRO A 315 -16.46 9.59 -9.88
N ALA A 316 -16.03 9.33 -11.11
CA ALA A 316 -14.84 9.95 -11.67
C ALA A 316 -15.20 11.33 -12.26
N GLU A 317 -15.01 12.38 -11.50
CA GLU A 317 -15.20 13.77 -11.90
C GLU A 317 -13.87 14.51 -11.89
N ALA A 318 -13.52 15.20 -12.98
CA ALA A 318 -12.29 15.96 -13.11
C ALA A 318 -12.42 17.13 -14.07
N THR A 319 -11.61 18.16 -13.87
CA THR A 319 -11.46 19.30 -14.76
C THR A 319 -10.12 19.25 -15.49
N ALA A 320 -10.06 19.70 -16.74
CA ALA A 320 -8.79 19.83 -17.46
C ALA A 320 -7.94 20.93 -16.83
N VAL A 321 -6.67 20.64 -16.57
CA VAL A 321 -5.70 21.60 -16.03
C VAL A 321 -4.95 22.22 -17.19
N SER A 322 -4.87 23.56 -17.21
CA SER A 322 -4.06 24.25 -18.21
C SER A 322 -2.57 24.04 -17.93
N PRO A 323 -1.69 24.00 -18.95
CA PRO A 323 -0.24 23.92 -18.73
C PRO A 323 0.30 25.02 -17.83
N GLN A 324 -0.31 26.19 -17.82
CA GLN A 324 0.08 27.32 -16.95
C GLN A 324 -0.22 27.08 -15.47
N GLU A 325 -1.24 26.30 -15.15
CA GLU A 325 -1.58 25.93 -13.76
C GLU A 325 -0.65 24.84 -13.18
N LEU A 326 0.04 24.08 -14.04
CA LEU A 326 1.09 23.16 -13.62
C LEU A 326 2.38 23.89 -13.29
N LEU A 327 2.62 25.05 -13.91
CA LEU A 327 3.81 25.88 -13.76
C LEU A 327 3.53 26.98 -12.74
N GLU A 328 3.81 26.77 -11.47
CA GLU A 328 3.81 27.85 -10.46
C GLU A 328 4.98 28.86 -10.63
N SER A 329 5.74 28.83 -11.74
CA SER A 329 6.88 29.72 -11.95
C SER A 329 7.11 30.16 -13.40
N ALA A 330 7.67 31.39 -13.54
CA ALA A 330 7.90 32.14 -14.76
C ALA A 330 8.95 31.55 -15.73
N LEU A 331 8.91 30.25 -16.01
CA LEU A 331 9.77 29.57 -16.98
C LEU A 331 9.04 29.28 -18.32
N GLU A 332 7.97 30.03 -18.60
CA GLU A 332 7.10 29.85 -19.79
C GLU A 332 7.84 29.86 -21.14
N ASP A 333 9.02 30.45 -21.23
CA ASP A 333 9.76 30.56 -22.49
C ASP A 333 10.70 29.39 -22.77
N PHE A 334 10.95 28.50 -21.82
CA PHE A 334 11.92 27.41 -21.98
C PHE A 334 11.30 26.08 -22.47
N PHE A 335 9.99 25.89 -22.27
CA PHE A 335 9.31 24.62 -22.52
C PHE A 335 8.37 24.68 -23.74
N ARG A 336 8.91 24.88 -24.94
CA ARG A 336 8.21 24.65 -26.20
C ARG A 336 8.46 23.23 -26.72
N GLY A 337 8.22 22.23 -25.85
CA GLY A 337 8.35 20.81 -26.22
C GLY A 337 7.09 20.06 -25.87
N VAL A 338 6.52 19.39 -26.79
CA VAL A 338 5.47 18.38 -26.82
C VAL A 338 4.84 18.04 -25.48
N VAL A 339 3.71 18.66 -25.14
CA VAL A 339 2.80 18.18 -24.08
C VAL A 339 2.25 16.83 -24.53
N SER A 340 2.65 15.75 -23.89
CA SER A 340 2.25 14.41 -24.31
C SER A 340 0.79 14.10 -23.98
N VAL A 341 0.24 14.70 -22.92
CA VAL A 341 -1.14 14.49 -22.45
C VAL A 341 -1.68 15.75 -21.77
N THR A 342 -3.00 15.96 -21.84
CA THR A 342 -3.69 17.01 -21.08
C THR A 342 -3.95 16.50 -19.66
N PRO A 343 -3.35 17.09 -18.61
CA PRO A 343 -3.57 16.67 -17.25
C PRO A 343 -4.99 17.00 -16.77
N LEU A 344 -5.51 16.14 -15.91
CA LEU A 344 -6.80 16.30 -15.26
C LEU A 344 -6.60 16.49 -13.75
N ALA A 345 -7.31 17.45 -13.17
CA ALA A 345 -7.43 17.61 -11.72
C ALA A 345 -8.75 16.97 -11.26
N PRO A 346 -8.70 15.82 -10.57
CA PRO A 346 -9.90 15.18 -10.06
C PRO A 346 -10.44 15.94 -8.84
N GLU A 347 -11.76 15.88 -8.63
CA GLU A 347 -12.39 16.32 -7.39
C GLU A 347 -12.16 15.24 -6.32
N LEU A 348 -11.17 15.48 -5.45
CA LEU A 348 -10.75 14.50 -4.46
C LEU A 348 -11.60 14.58 -3.18
N GLY A 349 -12.26 13.48 -2.84
CA GLY A 349 -12.94 13.26 -1.57
C GLY A 349 -11.97 12.85 -0.45
N VAL A 350 -12.52 12.24 0.60
CA VAL A 350 -11.74 11.76 1.73
C VAL A 350 -10.81 10.64 1.33
N GLY A 351 -9.55 10.71 1.73
CA GLY A 351 -8.54 9.69 1.47
C GLY A 351 -7.13 10.24 1.51
N VAL A 352 -6.16 9.37 1.80
CA VAL A 352 -4.72 9.69 1.72
C VAL A 352 -4.14 9.20 0.39
N SER A 353 -4.78 8.20 -0.21
CA SER A 353 -4.40 7.60 -1.48
C SER A 353 -5.59 7.65 -2.43
N HIS A 354 -5.39 8.21 -3.61
CA HIS A 354 -6.44 8.40 -4.60
C HIS A 354 -6.10 7.64 -5.88
N GLY A 355 -6.95 6.66 -6.24
CA GLY A 355 -6.85 5.90 -7.48
C GLY A 355 -7.84 6.45 -8.51
N TRP A 356 -7.40 6.63 -9.75
CA TRP A 356 -8.21 7.09 -10.86
C TRP A 356 -8.43 5.96 -11.86
N LEU A 357 -9.66 5.45 -11.91
CA LEU A 357 -10.09 4.38 -12.79
C LEU A 357 -11.06 4.94 -13.87
N ALA A 358 -10.61 5.89 -14.61
CA ALA A 358 -11.29 6.51 -15.73
C ALA A 358 -10.26 6.96 -16.76
N ASP A 359 -10.68 7.44 -17.91
CA ASP A 359 -9.77 7.93 -18.94
C ASP A 359 -9.03 9.21 -18.51
N GLY A 360 -7.90 9.46 -19.15
CA GLY A 360 -7.08 10.66 -18.97
C GLY A 360 -5.96 10.51 -17.94
N ALA A 361 -4.97 11.38 -18.07
CA ALA A 361 -3.84 11.52 -17.16
C ALA A 361 -4.19 12.43 -16.00
N VAL A 362 -4.02 11.98 -14.76
CA VAL A 362 -4.42 12.76 -13.59
C VAL A 362 -3.22 13.22 -12.78
N VAL A 363 -3.36 14.41 -12.18
CA VAL A 363 -2.48 14.92 -11.12
C VAL A 363 -3.08 14.58 -9.75
N ASP A 364 -2.21 14.41 -8.74
CA ASP A 364 -2.58 14.14 -7.34
C ASP A 364 -3.34 12.82 -7.07
N ALA A 365 -3.56 12.01 -8.09
CA ALA A 365 -4.04 10.64 -8.01
C ALA A 365 -3.13 9.72 -8.84
N PHE A 366 -3.20 8.40 -8.63
CA PHE A 366 -2.51 7.45 -9.50
C PHE A 366 -3.49 6.87 -10.51
N LYS A 367 -3.08 6.84 -11.78
CA LYS A 367 -3.86 6.24 -12.86
C LYS A 367 -3.84 4.73 -12.71
N THR A 368 -4.99 4.12 -12.53
CA THR A 368 -5.09 2.66 -12.45
C THR A 368 -5.96 2.08 -13.56
N THR A 369 -5.77 0.81 -13.88
CA THR A 369 -6.50 0.08 -14.93
C THR A 369 -6.83 -1.33 -14.43
N PRO A 370 -7.84 -2.01 -14.98
CA PRO A 370 -8.10 -3.41 -14.69
C PRO A 370 -6.86 -4.30 -14.89
N ALA A 371 -6.10 -4.06 -15.97
CA ALA A 371 -4.88 -4.81 -16.26
C ALA A 371 -3.85 -4.77 -15.12
N ALA A 372 -3.69 -3.63 -14.43
CA ALA A 372 -2.76 -3.53 -13.30
C ALA A 372 -3.07 -4.53 -12.18
N TYR A 373 -4.35 -4.73 -11.87
CA TYR A 373 -4.79 -5.68 -10.82
C TYR A 373 -4.71 -7.13 -11.31
N ASP A 374 -5.04 -7.39 -12.57
CA ASP A 374 -4.86 -8.71 -13.18
C ASP A 374 -3.38 -9.10 -13.15
N ASN A 375 -2.48 -8.20 -13.59
CA ASN A 375 -1.04 -8.39 -13.56
C ASN A 375 -0.51 -8.66 -12.13
N ALA A 376 -0.95 -7.88 -11.14
CA ALA A 376 -0.57 -8.08 -9.74
C ALA A 376 -1.01 -9.46 -9.22
N THR A 377 -2.11 -9.97 -9.76
CA THR A 377 -2.72 -11.22 -9.35
C THR A 377 -2.09 -12.43 -10.03
N GLU A 378 -1.72 -12.32 -11.30
CA GLU A 378 -1.16 -13.42 -12.10
C GLU A 378 0.34 -13.65 -11.85
N ARG A 379 1.04 -12.62 -11.36
CA ARG A 379 2.45 -12.76 -11.01
C ARG A 379 2.60 -13.57 -9.74
N THR A 380 3.28 -14.70 -9.85
CA THR A 380 3.78 -15.45 -8.69
C THR A 380 5.12 -14.85 -8.30
N ASP A 381 5.17 -14.23 -7.13
CA ASP A 381 6.42 -13.69 -6.56
C ASP A 381 7.24 -14.84 -5.92
N ASP A 382 7.56 -15.86 -6.70
CA ASP A 382 8.36 -17.02 -6.26
C ASP A 382 9.88 -16.77 -6.38
N ALA A 383 10.28 -15.56 -6.83
CA ALA A 383 11.69 -15.23 -6.96
C ALA A 383 12.32 -15.02 -5.57
N GLU A 384 13.36 -15.77 -5.24
CA GLU A 384 14.12 -15.63 -3.99
C GLU A 384 14.99 -14.37 -3.97
N THR A 385 15.22 -13.75 -5.12
CA THR A 385 16.09 -12.58 -5.30
C THR A 385 15.38 -11.47 -6.06
N LEU A 386 15.44 -10.26 -5.55
CA LEU A 386 14.97 -9.05 -6.25
C LEU A 386 15.91 -8.72 -7.40
N ARG A 387 15.38 -8.44 -8.57
CA ARG A 387 16.16 -7.99 -9.73
C ARG A 387 15.84 -6.54 -10.03
N LEU A 388 16.83 -5.68 -9.86
CA LEU A 388 16.74 -4.25 -10.09
C LEU A 388 17.67 -3.89 -11.27
N THR A 389 17.11 -3.30 -12.30
CA THR A 389 17.87 -2.87 -13.47
C THR A 389 17.80 -1.36 -13.63
N ILE A 390 18.96 -0.72 -13.72
CA ILE A 390 19.11 0.71 -14.03
C ILE A 390 19.64 0.82 -15.45
N VAL A 391 18.98 1.60 -16.28
CA VAL A 391 19.38 1.86 -17.67
C VAL A 391 19.60 3.36 -17.82
N SER A 392 20.84 3.77 -18.13
CA SER A 392 21.17 5.15 -18.51
C SER A 392 21.40 5.22 -20.03
N ASN A 393 20.45 5.82 -20.75
CA ASN A 393 20.56 6.07 -22.18
C ASN A 393 20.87 7.54 -22.49
N ASP A 394 21.20 8.34 -21.47
CA ASP A 394 21.65 9.71 -21.60
C ASP A 394 22.95 9.94 -20.80
N PRO A 395 24.08 10.19 -21.49
CA PRO A 395 25.36 10.45 -20.81
C PRO A 395 25.39 11.72 -19.96
N GLU A 396 24.45 12.66 -20.15
CA GLU A 396 24.37 13.90 -19.36
C GLU A 396 23.69 13.67 -18.00
N MET A 397 23.10 12.47 -17.77
CA MET A 397 22.39 12.09 -16.54
C MET A 397 23.13 11.03 -15.71
N ASP A 398 24.43 10.88 -15.86
CA ASP A 398 25.27 9.87 -15.17
C ASP A 398 25.24 9.95 -13.64
N GLU A 399 24.81 11.08 -13.06
CA GLU A 399 24.64 11.23 -11.60
C GLU A 399 23.64 10.21 -11.01
N GLU A 400 22.72 9.71 -11.82
CA GLU A 400 21.76 8.68 -11.39
C GLU A 400 22.38 7.28 -11.27
N LEU A 401 23.57 7.03 -11.85
CA LEU A 401 24.30 5.77 -11.67
C LEU A 401 24.73 5.55 -10.20
N ALA A 402 24.87 6.62 -9.41
CA ALA A 402 25.09 6.52 -7.96
C ALA A 402 23.91 5.85 -7.20
N LEU A 403 22.74 5.69 -7.84
CA LEU A 403 21.61 4.98 -7.29
C LEU A 403 21.90 3.51 -6.99
N ALA A 404 22.78 2.86 -7.74
CA ALA A 404 23.10 1.45 -7.51
C ALA A 404 23.69 1.21 -6.10
N GLU A 405 24.54 2.13 -5.61
CA GLU A 405 25.04 2.05 -4.24
C GLU A 405 23.94 2.29 -3.22
N THR A 406 23.02 3.20 -3.52
CA THR A 406 21.86 3.47 -2.67
C THR A 406 20.94 2.25 -2.58
N TYR A 407 20.67 1.59 -3.70
CA TYR A 407 19.90 0.34 -3.71
C TYR A 407 20.60 -0.75 -2.90
N ARG A 408 21.90 -1.00 -3.11
CA ARG A 408 22.67 -1.99 -2.34
C ARG A 408 22.61 -1.73 -0.84
N ASN A 409 22.77 -0.47 -0.44
CA ASN A 409 22.77 -0.08 0.98
C ASN A 409 21.38 -0.16 1.65
N ARG A 410 20.30 -0.14 0.89
CA ARG A 410 18.92 -0.14 1.41
C ARG A 410 18.21 -1.48 1.27
N THR A 411 18.56 -2.27 0.26
CA THR A 411 17.98 -3.61 0.05
C THR A 411 18.77 -4.73 0.75
N ASN A 412 19.81 -4.42 1.51
CA ASN A 412 20.64 -5.41 2.21
C ASN A 412 19.90 -6.28 3.26
N ALA A 413 18.60 -6.03 3.47
CA ALA A 413 17.73 -6.93 4.23
C ALA A 413 17.19 -8.10 3.40
N VAL A 414 17.25 -8.02 2.05
CA VAL A 414 16.66 -8.99 1.13
C VAL A 414 17.65 -9.27 0.00
N SER A 415 17.74 -10.52 -0.43
CA SER A 415 18.60 -10.91 -1.54
C SER A 415 18.28 -10.09 -2.80
N THR A 416 19.28 -9.38 -3.35
CA THR A 416 19.06 -8.41 -4.42
C THR A 416 20.21 -8.45 -5.42
N GLU A 417 19.86 -8.60 -6.70
CA GLU A 417 20.75 -8.44 -7.86
C GLU A 417 20.51 -7.07 -8.49
N ILE A 418 21.59 -6.30 -8.74
CA ILE A 418 21.51 -4.98 -9.37
C ILE A 418 22.33 -5.00 -10.64
N GLU A 419 21.68 -4.73 -11.77
CA GLU A 419 22.30 -4.58 -13.07
C GLU A 419 22.28 -3.10 -13.48
N ILE A 420 23.38 -2.64 -14.06
CA ILE A 420 23.50 -1.29 -14.62
C ILE A 420 23.86 -1.42 -16.08
N HIS A 421 23.15 -0.73 -16.93
CA HIS A 421 23.38 -0.70 -18.36
C HIS A 421 23.46 0.75 -18.84
N GLU A 422 24.36 0.99 -19.76
CA GLU A 422 24.54 2.31 -20.40
C GLU A 422 24.33 2.16 -21.91
N SER A 423 23.67 3.13 -22.51
CA SER A 423 23.53 3.26 -23.97
C SER A 423 22.97 2.01 -24.66
N LEU A 424 21.91 1.41 -24.10
CA LEU A 424 21.27 0.24 -24.70
C LEU A 424 20.58 0.58 -26.03
N THR A 425 20.81 -0.29 -27.02
CA THR A 425 20.07 -0.29 -28.27
C THR A 425 18.59 -0.63 -28.06
N THR A 426 17.73 -0.34 -29.02
CA THR A 426 16.28 -0.65 -28.96
C THR A 426 16.03 -2.12 -28.66
N GLY A 427 16.78 -3.05 -29.30
CA GLY A 427 16.64 -4.48 -29.07
C GLY A 427 17.15 -4.94 -27.71
N GLU A 428 18.15 -4.28 -27.13
CA GLU A 428 18.65 -4.57 -25.78
C GLU A 428 17.69 -4.06 -24.70
N LEU A 429 17.19 -2.83 -24.86
CA LEU A 429 16.22 -2.25 -23.94
C LEU A 429 14.90 -3.04 -23.96
N ALA A 430 14.43 -3.49 -25.13
CA ALA A 430 13.27 -4.38 -25.24
C ALA A 430 13.47 -5.65 -24.42
N ARG A 431 14.64 -6.32 -24.53
CA ARG A 431 14.95 -7.53 -23.73
C ARG A 431 14.98 -7.25 -22.23
N VAL A 432 15.41 -6.05 -21.78
CA VAL A 432 15.34 -5.66 -20.36
C VAL A 432 13.91 -5.62 -19.89
N PHE A 433 13.00 -4.99 -20.64
CA PHE A 433 11.59 -4.92 -20.26
C PHE A 433 10.84 -6.26 -20.38
N GLU A 434 11.19 -7.12 -21.33
CA GLU A 434 10.48 -8.39 -21.58
C GLU A 434 10.86 -9.52 -20.61
N ARG A 435 12.06 -9.49 -20.01
CA ARG A 435 12.49 -10.48 -19.03
C ARG A 435 11.90 -10.20 -17.64
N PRO A 436 11.73 -11.22 -16.78
CA PRO A 436 11.27 -11.03 -15.41
C PRO A 436 12.21 -10.11 -14.61
N GLN A 437 11.70 -8.98 -14.19
CA GLN A 437 12.38 -7.97 -13.36
C GLN A 437 11.47 -7.54 -12.21
N THR A 438 12.06 -7.29 -11.04
CA THR A 438 11.31 -6.66 -9.95
C THR A 438 11.11 -5.17 -10.24
N TYR A 439 12.16 -4.51 -10.76
CA TYR A 439 12.10 -3.07 -11.04
C TYR A 439 13.06 -2.67 -12.15
N VAL A 440 12.59 -1.82 -13.04
CA VAL A 440 13.39 -1.20 -14.10
C VAL A 440 13.38 0.32 -13.93
N HIS A 441 14.54 0.93 -13.81
CA HIS A 441 14.70 2.37 -13.80
C HIS A 441 15.37 2.80 -15.11
N TYR A 442 14.61 3.43 -15.98
CA TYR A 442 15.12 4.02 -17.22
C TYR A 442 15.36 5.51 -17.03
N VAL A 443 16.55 5.96 -17.38
CA VAL A 443 17.03 7.35 -17.36
C VAL A 443 17.39 7.74 -18.78
N GLY A 444 16.77 8.81 -19.30
CA GLY A 444 17.01 9.26 -20.65
C GLY A 444 15.88 10.12 -21.19
N HIS A 445 15.72 10.13 -22.50
CA HIS A 445 14.67 10.89 -23.18
C HIS A 445 13.53 9.99 -23.64
N CYS A 446 12.33 10.55 -23.69
CA CYS A 446 11.17 9.96 -24.35
C CYS A 446 10.62 10.96 -25.37
N GLU A 447 10.40 10.50 -26.57
CA GLU A 447 9.85 11.27 -27.67
C GLU A 447 8.52 10.62 -28.12
N GLU A 448 7.82 11.22 -29.09
CA GLU A 448 6.57 10.66 -29.59
C GLU A 448 6.73 9.21 -30.13
N ALA A 449 7.92 8.88 -30.63
CA ALA A 449 8.25 7.54 -31.12
C ALA A 449 8.62 6.52 -30.02
N GLY A 450 8.74 6.95 -28.75
CA GLY A 450 9.08 6.10 -27.60
C GLY A 450 10.36 6.51 -26.87
N LEU A 451 10.90 5.58 -26.07
CA LEU A 451 12.12 5.75 -25.28
C LEU A 451 13.35 5.79 -26.19
N ARG A 452 14.17 6.83 -26.07
CA ARG A 452 15.34 7.07 -26.93
C ARG A 452 16.45 6.04 -26.67
N CYS A 453 16.99 5.50 -27.75
CA CYS A 453 18.12 4.59 -27.78
C CYS A 453 19.17 5.07 -28.79
N PRO A 454 20.44 4.62 -28.74
CA PRO A 454 21.48 5.00 -29.69
C PRO A 454 21.15 4.70 -31.16
N ASP A 455 20.31 3.68 -31.40
CA ASP A 455 19.91 3.21 -32.73
C ASP A 455 18.47 3.58 -33.13
N GLY A 456 17.75 4.36 -32.30
CA GLY A 456 16.37 4.76 -32.57
C GLY A 456 15.53 4.96 -31.33
N HIS A 457 14.26 4.56 -31.39
CA HIS A 457 13.31 4.68 -30.27
C HIS A 457 12.61 3.35 -30.00
N LEU A 458 12.44 3.02 -28.76
CA LEU A 458 11.64 1.86 -28.33
C LEU A 458 10.28 2.33 -27.82
N SER A 459 9.23 2.07 -28.61
CA SER A 459 7.87 2.20 -28.07
C SER A 459 7.47 0.95 -27.28
N ALA A 460 6.89 1.14 -26.10
CA ALA A 460 6.37 0.04 -25.28
C ALA A 460 5.30 -0.79 -26.01
N SER A 461 4.61 -0.19 -26.99
CA SER A 461 3.64 -0.90 -27.82
C SER A 461 4.27 -2.02 -28.66
N SER A 462 5.55 -1.90 -29.01
CA SER A 462 6.30 -2.90 -29.79
C SER A 462 6.73 -4.13 -28.96
N LEU A 463 6.71 -4.04 -27.63
CA LEU A 463 7.03 -5.15 -26.75
C LEU A 463 5.97 -6.26 -26.85
N SER A 464 6.38 -7.51 -26.77
CA SER A 464 5.45 -8.63 -26.68
C SER A 464 4.76 -8.69 -25.30
N ARG A 465 5.49 -8.32 -24.26
CA ARG A 465 5.02 -8.23 -22.86
C ARG A 465 5.95 -7.32 -22.06
N SER A 466 5.48 -6.87 -20.88
CA SER A 466 6.36 -6.33 -19.86
C SER A 466 6.61 -7.34 -18.75
N GLY A 467 7.87 -7.77 -18.59
CA GLY A 467 8.35 -8.60 -17.49
C GLY A 467 8.70 -7.78 -16.24
N ALA A 468 8.83 -6.47 -16.35
CA ALA A 468 9.08 -5.57 -15.22
C ALA A 468 7.83 -5.48 -14.32
N ARG A 469 7.95 -5.85 -13.03
CA ARG A 469 6.85 -5.70 -12.07
C ARG A 469 6.53 -4.24 -11.82
N ALA A 470 7.58 -3.45 -11.58
CA ALA A 470 7.46 -2.00 -11.48
C ALA A 470 8.55 -1.31 -12.31
N PHE A 471 8.32 -0.05 -12.64
CA PHE A 471 9.26 0.75 -13.41
C PHE A 471 9.26 2.21 -12.98
N PHE A 472 10.33 2.92 -13.34
CA PHE A 472 10.38 4.37 -13.39
C PHE A 472 10.93 4.79 -14.75
N LEU A 473 10.14 5.52 -15.51
CA LEU A 473 10.57 6.16 -16.75
C LEU A 473 10.91 7.62 -16.43
N ASN A 474 12.15 7.86 -16.03
CA ASN A 474 12.65 9.21 -15.80
C ASN A 474 13.06 9.85 -17.12
N ALA A 475 12.06 10.20 -17.92
CA ALA A 475 12.17 10.67 -19.28
C ALA A 475 10.95 11.55 -19.62
N CYS A 476 11.18 12.74 -20.20
CA CYS A 476 10.14 13.73 -20.50
C CYS A 476 8.97 13.13 -21.27
N GLY A 477 7.72 13.36 -20.81
CA GLY A 477 6.50 12.93 -21.52
C GLY A 477 6.31 11.41 -21.62
N SER A 478 6.87 10.62 -20.69
CA SER A 478 6.84 9.15 -20.72
C SER A 478 5.51 8.52 -20.30
N TYR A 479 4.47 9.32 -20.03
CA TYR A 479 3.19 8.85 -19.50
C TYR A 479 2.56 7.72 -20.35
N ARG A 480 2.47 7.92 -21.68
CA ARG A 480 1.85 6.93 -22.58
C ARG A 480 2.62 5.62 -22.64
N GLU A 481 3.95 5.69 -22.63
CA GLU A 481 4.80 4.50 -22.58
C GLU A 481 4.58 3.73 -21.29
N GLY A 482 4.41 4.45 -20.16
CA GLY A 482 4.12 3.83 -18.87
C GLY A 482 2.75 3.17 -18.80
N GLU A 483 1.68 3.80 -19.32
CA GLU A 483 0.37 3.13 -19.42
C GLU A 483 0.47 1.84 -20.25
N THR A 484 1.15 1.91 -21.41
CA THR A 484 1.36 0.76 -22.29
C THR A 484 2.15 -0.36 -21.60
N LEU A 485 3.17 -0.04 -20.79
CA LEU A 485 3.89 -1.05 -19.99
C LEU A 485 2.96 -1.75 -18.99
N VAL A 486 2.03 -1.03 -18.37
CA VAL A 486 1.02 -1.65 -17.49
C VAL A 486 0.09 -2.57 -18.27
N GLU A 487 -0.41 -2.15 -19.43
CA GLU A 487 -1.24 -2.99 -20.31
C GLU A 487 -0.50 -4.25 -20.78
N LYS A 488 0.83 -4.18 -20.92
CA LYS A 488 1.71 -5.28 -21.34
C LYS A 488 2.17 -6.21 -20.22
N GLY A 489 1.82 -5.95 -18.94
CA GLY A 489 2.11 -6.87 -17.84
C GLY A 489 2.81 -6.26 -16.62
N SER A 490 3.21 -4.98 -16.64
CA SER A 490 3.68 -4.31 -15.43
C SER A 490 2.52 -4.07 -14.45
N VAL A 491 2.84 -4.03 -13.15
CA VAL A 491 1.84 -3.76 -12.11
C VAL A 491 1.70 -2.25 -11.87
N ALA A 492 2.83 -1.54 -11.78
CA ALA A 492 2.85 -0.11 -11.55
C ALA A 492 4.15 0.54 -12.01
N GLY A 493 4.09 1.86 -12.19
CA GLY A 493 5.29 2.65 -12.43
C GLY A 493 5.12 4.13 -12.10
N ALA A 494 6.24 4.83 -12.16
CA ALA A 494 6.29 6.28 -12.15
C ALA A 494 6.73 6.78 -13.52
N VAL A 495 6.15 7.89 -13.95
CA VAL A 495 6.32 8.50 -15.27
C VAL A 495 6.31 10.01 -15.16
N THR A 496 6.70 10.71 -16.23
CA THR A 496 6.55 12.17 -16.33
C THR A 496 5.40 12.53 -17.27
N LEU A 497 4.69 13.58 -16.92
CA LEU A 497 3.59 14.13 -17.73
C LEU A 497 4.11 15.06 -18.82
N ASP A 498 5.15 15.82 -18.50
CA ASP A 498 5.75 16.84 -19.35
C ASP A 498 7.29 16.85 -19.23
N ALA A 499 7.95 17.84 -19.81
CA ALA A 499 9.39 18.03 -19.75
C ALA A 499 9.87 18.38 -18.33
N VAL A 500 10.92 17.71 -17.87
CA VAL A 500 11.53 17.92 -16.55
C VAL A 500 12.99 18.31 -16.71
N LEU A 501 13.50 19.21 -15.86
CA LEU A 501 14.92 19.58 -15.85
C LEU A 501 15.78 18.41 -15.37
N ASN A 502 16.91 18.12 -16.03
CA ASN A 502 17.78 16.99 -15.73
C ASN A 502 18.22 16.93 -14.25
N GLU A 503 18.60 18.05 -13.64
CA GLU A 503 19.00 18.11 -12.22
C GLU A 503 17.84 17.76 -11.27
N GLN A 504 16.63 18.18 -11.60
CA GLN A 504 15.44 17.84 -10.82
C GLN A 504 15.04 16.38 -11.02
N ALA A 505 15.16 15.87 -12.24
CA ALA A 505 14.94 14.48 -12.58
C ALA A 505 15.83 13.54 -11.77
N ALA A 506 17.14 13.83 -11.71
CA ALA A 506 18.09 13.08 -10.89
C ALA A 506 17.74 13.11 -9.40
N THR A 507 17.34 14.28 -8.87
CA THR A 507 16.92 14.43 -7.46
C THR A 507 15.69 13.58 -7.13
N VAL A 508 14.65 13.60 -8.00
CA VAL A 508 13.43 12.80 -7.81
C VAL A 508 13.74 11.32 -7.98
N GLY A 509 14.52 10.94 -9.01
CA GLY A 509 14.94 9.57 -9.28
C GLY A 509 15.65 8.94 -8.09
N GLN A 510 16.63 9.65 -7.54
CA GLN A 510 17.39 9.22 -6.36
C GLN A 510 16.48 9.04 -5.12
N ALA A 511 15.64 10.01 -4.83
CA ALA A 511 14.75 9.94 -3.68
C ALA A 511 13.71 8.80 -3.84
N PHE A 512 13.10 8.71 -5.03
CA PHE A 512 12.12 7.68 -5.35
C PHE A 512 12.69 6.28 -5.21
N GLY A 513 13.82 6.01 -5.87
CA GLY A 513 14.47 4.71 -5.80
C GLY A 513 14.90 4.32 -4.40
N THR A 514 15.45 5.28 -3.62
CA THR A 514 15.80 5.06 -2.22
C THR A 514 14.60 4.66 -1.37
N LEU A 515 13.45 5.30 -1.57
CA LEU A 515 12.23 5.00 -0.85
C LEU A 515 11.64 3.65 -1.26
N LEU A 516 11.65 3.31 -2.56
CA LEU A 516 11.23 1.99 -3.03
C LEU A 516 12.08 0.87 -2.43
N ALA A 517 13.41 1.04 -2.43
CA ALA A 517 14.33 0.09 -1.81
C ALA A 517 14.10 -0.06 -0.29
N ALA A 518 13.60 0.99 0.37
CA ALA A 518 13.23 0.97 1.78
C ALA A 518 11.83 0.40 2.06
N GLY A 519 11.12 -0.14 1.05
CA GLY A 519 9.81 -0.80 1.21
C GLY A 519 8.60 0.14 1.17
N TYR A 520 8.75 1.36 0.65
CA TYR A 520 7.61 2.24 0.39
C TYR A 520 6.87 1.79 -0.89
N SER A 521 5.56 2.02 -0.96
CA SER A 521 4.80 1.82 -2.19
C SER A 521 5.22 2.81 -3.28
N VAL A 522 4.99 2.46 -4.54
CA VAL A 522 5.27 3.34 -5.69
C VAL A 522 4.66 4.73 -5.48
N ARG A 523 3.38 4.80 -5.08
CA ARG A 523 2.68 6.06 -4.79
C ARG A 523 3.33 6.84 -3.65
N ARG A 524 3.61 6.18 -2.52
CA ARG A 524 4.17 6.87 -1.34
C ARG A 524 5.59 7.36 -1.63
N ALA A 525 6.38 6.54 -2.29
CA ALA A 525 7.74 6.90 -2.69
C ALA A 525 7.72 8.12 -3.63
N LEU A 526 6.83 8.11 -4.64
CA LEU A 526 6.70 9.22 -5.58
C LEU A 526 6.20 10.50 -4.88
N ALA A 527 5.16 10.40 -4.04
CA ALA A 527 4.64 11.54 -3.30
C ALA A 527 5.66 12.20 -2.38
N LEU A 528 6.59 11.43 -1.79
CA LEU A 528 7.67 11.97 -0.98
C LEU A 528 8.82 12.53 -1.83
N ALA A 529 9.19 11.84 -2.93
CA ALA A 529 10.25 12.28 -3.83
C ALA A 529 9.90 13.61 -4.51
N ARG A 530 8.65 13.78 -4.95
CA ARG A 530 8.12 15.02 -5.56
C ARG A 530 8.28 16.25 -4.66
N ARG A 531 8.25 16.09 -3.33
CA ARG A 531 8.43 17.22 -2.39
C ARG A 531 9.86 17.78 -2.36
N ARG A 532 10.79 17.13 -3.04
CA ARG A 532 12.18 17.60 -3.12
C ARG A 532 12.42 18.65 -4.21
N VAL A 533 11.50 18.80 -5.14
CA VAL A 533 11.62 19.69 -6.29
C VAL A 533 10.38 20.56 -6.45
N PRO A 534 10.52 21.82 -6.90
CA PRO A 534 9.38 22.72 -7.10
C PRO A 534 8.38 22.21 -8.15
N MET A 535 8.86 21.53 -9.20
CA MET A 535 8.06 21.00 -10.31
C MET A 535 7.59 19.55 -10.10
N GLY A 536 7.38 19.13 -8.86
CA GLY A 536 7.03 17.73 -8.55
C GLY A 536 5.69 17.25 -9.11
N ARG A 537 4.80 18.14 -9.55
CA ARG A 537 3.51 17.78 -10.16
C ARG A 537 3.61 17.17 -11.55
N ASP A 538 4.76 17.28 -12.19
CA ASP A 538 5.02 16.70 -13.51
C ASP A 538 5.23 15.17 -13.48
N TYR A 539 5.32 14.58 -12.30
CA TYR A 539 5.43 13.14 -12.11
C TYR A 539 4.09 12.53 -11.73
N ALA A 540 3.72 11.46 -12.41
CA ALA A 540 2.51 10.68 -12.15
C ALA A 540 2.84 9.20 -11.87
N ALA A 541 1.97 8.53 -11.15
CA ALA A 541 2.02 7.10 -10.98
C ALA A 541 0.94 6.42 -11.84
N VAL A 542 1.31 5.32 -12.49
CA VAL A 542 0.43 4.51 -13.33
C VAL A 542 0.38 3.06 -12.83
N GLY A 543 -0.74 2.38 -13.04
CA GLY A 543 -0.99 1.03 -12.54
C GLY A 543 -1.47 1.00 -11.09
N ASP A 544 -1.35 -0.13 -10.39
CA ASP A 544 -1.62 -0.21 -8.95
C ASP A 544 -0.44 0.34 -8.15
N ALA A 545 -0.38 1.64 -8.02
CA ALA A 545 0.72 2.33 -7.35
C ALA A 545 0.78 2.07 -5.82
N THR A 546 -0.15 1.31 -5.26
CA THR A 546 -0.06 0.84 -3.86
C THR A 546 0.91 -0.33 -3.68
N VAL A 547 1.38 -0.94 -4.79
CA VAL A 547 2.34 -2.05 -4.77
C VAL A 547 3.68 -1.63 -4.17
N ARG A 548 4.32 -2.56 -3.47
CA ARG A 548 5.70 -2.47 -2.99
C ARG A 548 6.58 -3.42 -3.79
N ILE A 549 7.78 -2.99 -4.12
CA ILE A 549 8.74 -3.82 -4.86
C ILE A 549 9.69 -4.56 -3.93
N THR A 550 9.88 -4.04 -2.72
CA THR A 550 10.69 -4.68 -1.68
C THR A 550 9.83 -4.99 -0.47
N PRO A 551 10.15 -6.05 0.27
CA PRO A 551 9.50 -6.33 1.54
C PRO A 551 9.62 -5.13 2.49
N SER A 552 8.56 -4.83 3.20
CA SER A 552 8.60 -3.78 4.22
C SER A 552 9.20 -4.34 5.51
N VAL A 553 10.47 -4.05 5.74
CA VAL A 553 11.08 -4.29 7.06
C VAL A 553 10.73 -3.09 7.95
N GLY A 554 9.53 -3.11 8.53
CA GLY A 554 8.98 -2.05 9.36
C GLY A 554 7.79 -1.33 8.73
N ASP A 555 7.40 -0.20 9.31
CA ASP A 555 6.14 0.50 9.01
C ASP A 555 6.23 1.52 7.87
N ALA A 556 7.38 1.68 7.21
CA ALA A 556 7.66 2.72 6.20
C ALA A 556 7.14 4.13 6.63
N PRO A 557 7.60 4.66 7.77
CA PRO A 557 7.06 5.87 8.37
C PRO A 557 7.61 7.15 7.74
N LEU A 558 6.85 8.24 7.86
CA LEU A 558 7.34 9.60 7.71
C LEU A 558 7.36 10.27 9.09
N LEU A 559 8.48 10.89 9.47
CA LEU A 559 8.53 11.75 10.63
C LEU A 559 8.35 13.20 10.20
N VAL A 560 7.29 13.85 10.64
CA VAL A 560 7.09 15.29 10.44
C VAL A 560 7.58 16.00 11.68
N VAL A 561 8.45 17.01 11.51
CA VAL A 561 9.10 17.76 12.57
C VAL A 561 8.94 19.25 12.32
N GLU A 562 8.25 19.92 13.22
CA GLU A 562 8.04 21.36 13.20
C GLU A 562 8.78 22.02 14.37
N PRO A 563 9.72 22.97 14.14
CA PRO A 563 10.38 23.70 15.22
C PRO A 563 9.40 24.57 16.01
N ARG A 564 9.53 24.58 17.34
CA ARG A 564 8.75 25.43 18.27
C ARG A 564 9.67 26.05 19.33
N GLY A 565 10.45 27.04 18.95
CA GLY A 565 11.49 27.59 19.80
C GLY A 565 12.57 26.55 20.11
N ASP A 566 12.76 26.20 21.39
CA ASP A 566 13.74 25.20 21.82
C ASP A 566 13.21 23.75 21.76
N GLU A 567 11.93 23.59 21.48
CA GLU A 567 11.24 22.29 21.36
C GLU A 567 10.85 21.99 19.92
N PHE A 568 10.39 20.76 19.67
CA PHE A 568 9.94 20.29 18.36
C PHE A 568 8.60 19.58 18.50
N ALA A 569 7.62 20.02 17.71
CA ALA A 569 6.41 19.26 17.51
C ALA A 569 6.69 18.15 16.49
N ILE A 570 6.53 16.91 16.90
CA ILE A 570 6.80 15.75 16.06
C ILE A 570 5.54 14.93 15.84
N ARG A 571 5.46 14.36 14.65
CA ARG A 571 4.37 13.48 14.23
C ARG A 571 4.93 12.29 13.47
N TYR A 572 4.68 11.09 13.98
CA TYR A 572 5.11 9.85 13.35
C TYR A 572 3.96 9.29 12.53
N GLU A 573 4.07 9.42 11.22
CA GLU A 573 3.04 9.03 10.27
C GLU A 573 3.38 7.68 9.65
N VAL A 574 2.52 6.70 9.87
CA VAL A 574 2.58 5.42 9.16
C VAL A 574 1.49 5.41 8.10
N ALA A 575 1.90 5.10 6.87
CA ALA A 575 0.98 5.14 5.73
C ALA A 575 -0.21 4.19 5.92
N PRO A 576 -1.44 4.66 5.66
CA PRO A 576 -2.64 3.87 5.86
C PRO A 576 -2.90 2.81 4.78
N GLU A 577 -2.10 2.74 3.73
CA GLU A 577 -2.33 2.00 2.48
C GLU A 577 -2.73 0.54 2.65
N SER A 578 -2.27 -0.11 3.71
CA SER A 578 -2.62 -1.50 4.02
C SER A 578 -3.58 -1.65 5.19
N GLY A 579 -4.08 -0.54 5.76
CA GLY A 579 -4.87 -0.58 6.99
C GLY A 579 -4.09 -1.15 8.19
N GLY A 580 -4.79 -1.52 9.26
CA GLY A 580 -4.19 -2.12 10.45
C GLY A 580 -3.63 -1.10 11.44
N THR A 581 -2.73 -1.56 12.32
CA THR A 581 -2.18 -0.77 13.42
C THR A 581 -0.67 -0.68 13.37
N TYR A 582 -0.11 0.25 14.12
CA TYR A 582 1.32 0.38 14.39
C TYR A 582 1.53 0.82 15.84
N ARG A 583 2.72 0.56 16.39
CA ARG A 583 3.11 1.06 17.71
C ARG A 583 3.84 2.40 17.55
N ASP A 584 3.27 3.45 18.11
CA ASP A 584 3.88 4.78 18.11
C ASP A 584 5.17 4.77 18.96
N PRO A 585 6.34 5.07 18.39
CA PRO A 585 7.61 4.98 19.09
C PRO A 585 7.82 6.05 20.17
N PHE A 586 6.99 7.09 20.20
CA PHE A 586 7.07 8.18 21.17
C PHE A 586 6.20 7.92 22.39
N THR A 587 5.00 7.37 22.16
CA THR A 587 4.01 7.14 23.22
C THR A 587 3.94 5.67 23.65
N GLY A 588 4.49 4.76 22.86
CA GLY A 588 4.38 3.32 23.06
C GLY A 588 2.97 2.75 22.85
N ARG A 589 2.01 3.57 22.45
CA ARG A 589 0.61 3.16 22.25
C ARG A 589 0.38 2.61 20.85
N HIS A 590 -0.53 1.66 20.73
CA HIS A 590 -1.02 1.18 19.45
C HIS A 590 -1.98 2.20 18.83
N ARG A 591 -1.78 2.49 17.53
CA ARG A 591 -2.58 3.42 16.74
C ARG A 591 -3.00 2.78 15.44
N ARG A 592 -4.12 3.21 14.89
CA ARG A 592 -4.50 2.86 13.52
C ARG A 592 -3.54 3.51 12.52
N ARG A 593 -3.17 2.77 11.48
CA ARG A 593 -2.43 3.37 10.35
C ARG A 593 -3.26 4.49 9.73
N GLY A 594 -2.62 5.61 9.44
CA GLY A 594 -3.30 6.83 9.03
C GLY A 594 -3.80 7.72 10.16
N ALA A 595 -3.76 7.26 11.42
CA ALA A 595 -4.00 8.09 12.59
C ALA A 595 -2.66 8.43 13.26
N TRP A 596 -2.44 9.69 13.55
CA TRP A 596 -1.23 10.19 14.21
C TRP A 596 -1.55 11.23 15.25
N GLN A 597 -0.63 11.41 16.19
CA GLN A 597 -0.71 12.44 17.21
C GLN A 597 0.57 13.28 17.19
N THR A 598 0.42 14.58 17.36
CA THR A 598 1.55 15.47 17.59
C THR A 598 2.02 15.34 19.03
N THR A 599 3.32 15.09 19.19
CA THR A 599 4.00 15.05 20.49
C THR A 599 5.08 16.13 20.51
N VAL A 600 5.20 16.87 21.61
CA VAL A 600 6.27 17.86 21.76
C VAL A 600 7.44 17.19 22.47
N VAL A 601 8.64 17.37 21.90
CA VAL A 601 9.90 16.81 22.44
C VAL A 601 10.99 17.86 22.44
N ASP A 602 11.96 17.68 23.34
CA ASP A 602 13.19 18.46 23.33
C ASP A 602 14.19 17.98 22.26
N ARG A 603 15.23 18.74 22.03
CA ARG A 603 16.29 18.42 21.07
C ARG A 603 16.98 17.09 21.33
N ALA A 604 17.22 16.73 22.58
CA ALA A 604 17.89 15.49 22.95
C ALA A 604 17.04 14.26 22.60
N ARG A 605 15.75 14.35 22.88
CA ARG A 605 14.78 13.30 22.54
C ARG A 605 14.60 13.17 21.03
N LEU A 606 14.47 14.30 20.31
CA LEU A 606 14.41 14.29 18.85
C LEU A 606 15.63 13.59 18.25
N ARG A 607 16.84 13.96 18.66
CA ARG A 607 18.07 13.34 18.19
C ARG A 607 18.09 11.83 18.45
N SER A 608 17.73 11.40 19.65
CA SER A 608 17.63 9.96 19.99
C SER A 608 16.69 9.19 19.07
N VAL A 609 15.62 9.83 18.60
CA VAL A 609 14.67 9.21 17.66
C VAL A 609 15.20 9.17 16.25
N LEU A 610 15.94 10.18 15.83
CA LEU A 610 16.49 10.27 14.46
C LEU A 610 17.66 9.31 14.24
N GLU A 611 18.48 9.08 15.27
CA GLU A 611 19.69 8.26 15.19
C GLU A 611 19.38 6.79 14.84
N GLY A 612 20.10 6.26 13.86
CA GLY A 612 20.06 4.85 13.47
C GLY A 612 18.83 4.39 12.69
N ARG A 613 17.84 5.25 12.44
CA ARG A 613 16.57 4.83 11.82
C ARG A 613 16.58 4.84 10.29
N GLY A 614 17.28 5.78 9.64
CA GLY A 614 17.31 5.90 8.18
C GLY A 614 15.93 6.12 7.54
N ILE A 615 15.02 6.85 8.23
CA ILE A 615 13.67 7.15 7.76
C ILE A 615 13.61 8.55 7.14
N PRO A 616 12.66 8.80 6.22
CA PRO A 616 12.39 10.14 5.71
C PRO A 616 11.82 11.04 6.81
N VAL A 617 12.23 12.30 6.77
CA VAL A 617 11.81 13.35 7.70
C VAL A 617 11.38 14.56 6.89
N GLU A 618 10.18 15.07 7.17
CA GLU A 618 9.77 16.41 6.76
C GLU A 618 10.11 17.37 7.90
N PHE A 619 11.11 18.21 7.69
CA PHE A 619 11.56 19.19 8.67
C PHE A 619 11.26 20.60 8.17
N ASP A 620 10.38 21.30 8.84
CA ASP A 620 9.94 22.64 8.46
C ASP A 620 9.57 22.76 6.96
N GLY A 621 8.75 21.80 6.50
CA GLY A 621 8.32 21.68 5.09
C GLY A 621 9.36 21.15 4.11
N SER A 622 10.61 20.90 4.53
CA SER A 622 11.67 20.38 3.70
C SER A 622 11.89 18.89 3.93
N PHE A 623 12.06 18.12 2.86
CA PHE A 623 12.35 16.69 2.95
C PHE A 623 13.84 16.45 3.28
N ARG A 624 14.11 15.56 4.26
CA ARG A 624 15.45 15.13 4.69
C ARG A 624 15.45 13.67 5.10
N TRP A 625 16.62 13.10 5.25
CA TRP A 625 16.78 11.83 5.92
C TRP A 625 17.08 12.04 7.42
N SER A 626 16.61 11.13 8.26
CA SER A 626 16.80 11.22 9.71
C SER A 626 18.27 11.31 10.12
N GLY A 627 19.19 10.63 9.40
CA GLY A 627 20.63 10.73 9.63
C GLY A 627 21.22 12.10 9.30
N GLU A 628 20.74 12.76 8.24
CA GLU A 628 21.15 14.12 7.85
C GLU A 628 20.72 15.13 8.93
N LEU A 629 19.43 15.07 9.31
CA LEU A 629 18.91 15.97 10.34
C LEU A 629 19.60 15.74 11.69
N ALA A 630 19.89 14.49 12.06
CA ALA A 630 20.63 14.18 13.29
C ALA A 630 22.08 14.75 13.27
N ALA A 631 22.73 14.75 12.10
CA ALA A 631 24.04 15.36 11.92
C ALA A 631 23.98 16.88 12.05
N ASP A 632 23.00 17.53 11.44
CA ASP A 632 22.81 18.97 11.53
C ASP A 632 22.53 19.43 12.97
N LEU A 633 21.67 18.70 13.68
CA LEU A 633 21.39 18.97 15.09
C LEU A 633 22.61 18.82 16.00
N ARG A 634 23.61 18.01 15.60
CA ARG A 634 24.92 17.90 16.29
C ARG A 634 25.85 19.07 15.95
N SER A 635 25.88 19.49 14.68
CA SER A 635 26.82 20.55 14.21
C SER A 635 26.41 21.95 14.72
N GLN A 636 25.12 22.17 14.96
CA GLN A 636 24.62 23.46 15.46
C GLN A 636 24.89 23.67 16.97
N GLY A 637 25.76 22.88 17.52
CA GLY A 637 26.35 23.05 18.83
C GLY A 637 25.37 22.84 19.99
N LEU A 638 25.34 21.61 20.40
CA LEU A 638 25.10 21.44 21.85
C LEU A 638 25.34 19.97 22.23
#